data_8c2230da6983fae69af814f391327166
#
_entry.id   8c2230da6983fae69af814f391327166
#
_cell.length_a   1.000
_cell.length_b   1.000
_cell.length_c   1.000
_cell.angle_alpha   90.00
_cell.angle_beta   90.00
_cell.angle_gamma   90.00
#
_symmetry.space_group_name_H-M   'P 1'
#
loop_
_entity.id
_entity.type
_entity.pdbx_description
1 polymer ?
#
loop_
_entity_poly.entity_id
_entity_poly.type
_entity_poly.pdbx_seq_one_letter_code
_entity_poly.pdbx_strand_id
1 'polypeptide(L)'
;MKKLIFIAFVLVTLTSCDKNDIENSTLNGVWIETIHKTDTLVFDNQYTGFILNRWTEIRNGYLLPKYLSGPYMYEIENDSISLRWSASSSSYANKYYFKLDLKNMQIKIGNFYVDSINTGLILTFTKVH
;
A
#
# COMPACT_ATOMS: atom_id res chain seq x y z
N MET A 1 47.12 30.76 -38.31
CA MET A 1 47.06 29.72 -37.26
C MET A 1 45.64 29.71 -36.69
N LYS A 2 44.85 28.71 -37.05
CA LYS A 2 43.48 28.60 -36.59
C LYS A 2 43.48 27.70 -35.34
N LYS A 3 43.14 28.27 -34.19
CA LYS A 3 42.94 27.54 -32.96
C LYS A 3 41.54 26.94 -32.97
N LEU A 4 41.43 25.63 -33.10
CA LEU A 4 40.20 24.89 -32.92
C LEU A 4 39.94 24.75 -31.42
N ILE A 5 38.89 25.42 -30.95
CA ILE A 5 38.40 25.27 -29.61
C ILE A 5 37.42 24.08 -29.64
N PHE A 6 37.82 22.95 -29.11
CA PHE A 6 36.95 21.82 -28.87
C PHE A 6 36.11 22.12 -27.62
N ILE A 7 34.84 22.48 -27.83
CA ILE A 7 33.87 22.56 -26.77
C ILE A 7 33.39 21.12 -26.54
N ALA A 8 33.90 20.48 -25.49
CA ALA A 8 33.40 19.22 -25.02
C ALA A 8 32.02 19.46 -24.38
N PHE A 9 30.97 19.11 -25.12
CA PHE A 9 29.61 19.10 -24.62
C PHE A 9 29.46 17.86 -23.70
N VAL A 10 29.63 18.09 -22.40
CA VAL A 10 29.34 17.05 -21.39
C VAL A 10 27.83 16.89 -21.34
N LEU A 11 27.32 15.88 -22.01
CA LEU A 11 25.93 15.41 -21.81
C LEU A 11 25.83 14.82 -20.41
N VAL A 12 25.39 15.62 -19.47
CA VAL A 12 24.91 15.11 -18.18
C VAL A 12 23.59 14.41 -18.45
N THR A 13 23.65 13.11 -18.65
CA THR A 13 22.46 12.28 -18.61
C THR A 13 21.97 12.27 -17.16
N LEU A 14 20.99 13.11 -16.88
CA LEU A 14 20.19 12.99 -15.67
C LEU A 14 19.45 11.66 -15.79
N THR A 15 19.99 10.61 -15.20
CA THR A 15 19.21 9.43 -14.92
C THR A 15 18.17 9.84 -13.89
N SER A 16 17.01 10.27 -14.38
CA SER A 16 15.81 10.38 -13.59
C SER A 16 15.59 8.98 -13.00
N CYS A 17 15.80 8.85 -11.73
CA CYS A 17 15.37 7.69 -10.98
C CYS A 17 13.84 7.77 -11.04
N ASP A 18 13.22 6.99 -11.94
CA ASP A 18 11.80 6.78 -11.93
C ASP A 18 11.46 6.12 -10.59
N LYS A 19 11.12 6.95 -9.62
CA LYS A 19 10.29 6.49 -8.53
C LYS A 19 9.02 6.02 -9.20
N ASN A 20 8.78 4.72 -9.22
CA ASN A 20 7.49 4.16 -9.59
C ASN A 20 6.50 4.62 -8.50
N ASP A 21 6.13 5.88 -8.55
CA ASP A 21 5.04 6.43 -7.76
C ASP A 21 3.78 5.75 -8.29
N ILE A 22 3.33 4.71 -7.58
CA ILE A 22 2.02 4.12 -7.84
C ILE A 22 1.03 5.25 -7.61
N GLU A 23 0.42 5.72 -8.71
CA GLU A 23 -0.58 6.76 -8.61
C GLU A 23 -1.72 6.26 -7.72
N ASN A 24 -2.15 7.08 -6.78
CA ASN A 24 -3.28 6.78 -5.89
C ASN A 24 -4.54 6.43 -6.69
N SER A 25 -4.69 6.99 -7.90
CA SER A 25 -5.76 6.67 -8.83
C SER A 25 -5.81 5.19 -9.23
N THR A 26 -4.66 4.52 -9.32
CA THR A 26 -4.58 3.10 -9.67
C THR A 26 -5.12 2.20 -8.55
N LEU A 27 -4.89 2.59 -7.31
CA LEU A 27 -5.36 1.84 -6.14
C LEU A 27 -6.83 2.08 -5.83
N ASN A 28 -7.40 3.20 -6.28
CA ASN A 28 -8.77 3.58 -5.98
C ASN A 28 -9.76 2.47 -6.26
N GLY A 29 -10.66 2.24 -5.33
CA GLY A 29 -11.71 1.23 -5.43
C GLY A 29 -11.68 0.19 -4.31
N VAL A 30 -12.40 -0.89 -4.52
CA VAL A 30 -12.60 -1.96 -3.55
C VAL A 30 -11.80 -3.19 -3.95
N TRP A 31 -11.06 -3.72 -2.99
CA TRP A 31 -10.20 -4.90 -3.14
C TRP A 31 -10.61 -5.94 -2.11
N ILE A 32 -10.90 -7.17 -2.55
CA ILE A 32 -11.36 -8.26 -1.69
C ILE A 32 -10.25 -9.30 -1.54
N GLU A 33 -10.03 -9.75 -0.31
CA GLU A 33 -9.11 -10.84 -0.01
C GLU A 33 -9.53 -12.13 -0.74
N THR A 34 -8.58 -12.80 -1.39
CA THR A 34 -8.88 -13.83 -2.40
C THR A 34 -9.29 -15.17 -1.81
N ILE A 35 -8.83 -15.53 -0.62
CA ILE A 35 -9.01 -16.87 -0.05
C ILE A 35 -10.34 -16.94 0.70
N HIS A 36 -10.51 -16.12 1.72
CA HIS A 36 -11.69 -16.15 2.59
C HIS A 36 -12.79 -15.20 2.13
N LYS A 37 -12.43 -14.18 1.32
CA LYS A 37 -13.33 -13.15 0.79
C LYS A 37 -14.08 -12.38 1.88
N THR A 38 -13.54 -12.34 3.08
CA THR A 38 -14.14 -11.66 4.22
C THR A 38 -13.59 -10.27 4.43
N ASP A 39 -12.30 -10.08 4.14
CA ASP A 39 -11.63 -8.82 4.37
C ASP A 39 -11.57 -7.99 3.09
N THR A 40 -11.83 -6.69 3.20
CA THR A 40 -11.80 -5.76 2.08
C THR A 40 -10.93 -4.56 2.40
N LEU A 41 -10.22 -4.07 1.38
CA LEU A 41 -9.54 -2.78 1.39
C LEU A 41 -10.31 -1.82 0.51
N VAL A 42 -10.66 -0.66 1.02
CA VAL A 42 -11.33 0.39 0.25
C VAL A 42 -10.40 1.59 0.17
N PHE A 43 -9.86 1.83 -1.01
CA PHE A 43 -9.02 2.98 -1.30
C PHE A 43 -9.85 4.11 -1.87
N ASP A 44 -9.63 5.32 -1.36
CA ASP A 44 -10.29 6.54 -1.83
C ASP A 44 -9.23 7.52 -2.33
N ASN A 45 -9.47 8.10 -3.51
CA ASN A 45 -8.57 9.09 -4.11
C ASN A 45 -8.45 10.40 -3.33
N GLN A 46 -9.40 10.68 -2.46
CA GLN A 46 -9.41 11.92 -1.68
C GLN A 46 -8.45 11.89 -0.50
N TYR A 47 -8.02 10.70 -0.10
CA TYR A 47 -7.15 10.50 1.07
C TYR A 47 -6.00 9.55 0.73
N THR A 48 -4.83 9.82 1.28
CA THR A 48 -3.69 8.89 1.24
C THR A 48 -3.88 7.75 2.25
N GLY A 49 -5.01 7.06 2.13
CA GLY A 49 -5.40 6.03 3.05
C GLY A 49 -6.33 5.00 2.43
N PHE A 50 -6.60 3.97 3.20
CA PHE A 50 -7.62 2.99 2.91
C PHE A 50 -8.38 2.59 4.17
N ILE A 51 -9.55 2.03 4.00
CA ILE A 51 -10.32 1.42 5.08
C ILE A 51 -10.23 -0.09 4.96
N LEU A 52 -9.73 -0.75 6.02
CA LEU A 52 -9.81 -2.20 6.17
C LEU A 52 -11.14 -2.55 6.81
N ASN A 53 -11.97 -3.30 6.11
CA ASN A 53 -13.21 -3.88 6.65
C ASN A 53 -13.02 -5.38 6.81
N ARG A 54 -13.14 -5.86 8.05
CA ARG A 54 -13.02 -7.27 8.44
C ARG A 54 -14.34 -7.83 8.97
N TRP A 55 -15.46 -7.19 8.68
CA TRP A 55 -16.75 -7.51 9.25
C TRP A 55 -16.81 -7.23 10.77
N THR A 56 -17.75 -7.86 11.42
CA THR A 56 -18.07 -7.65 12.82
C THR A 56 -17.83 -8.91 13.65
N GLU A 57 -17.64 -8.72 14.94
CA GLU A 57 -17.54 -9.75 15.95
C GLU A 57 -18.29 -9.33 17.21
N ILE A 58 -18.71 -10.29 18.03
CA ILE A 58 -19.32 -9.98 19.32
C ILE A 58 -18.21 -9.93 20.37
N ARG A 59 -18.03 -8.75 20.96
CA ARG A 59 -17.15 -8.52 22.11
C ARG A 59 -17.93 -7.95 23.26
N ASN A 60 -17.86 -8.59 24.42
CA ASN A 60 -18.59 -8.16 25.64
C ASN A 60 -20.10 -7.96 25.43
N GLY A 61 -20.72 -8.78 24.58
CA GLY A 61 -22.15 -8.69 24.27
C GLY A 61 -22.53 -7.63 23.22
N TYR A 62 -21.56 -6.90 22.66
CA TYR A 62 -21.79 -5.88 21.62
C TYR A 62 -21.26 -6.34 20.28
N LEU A 63 -22.02 -6.04 19.22
CA LEU A 63 -21.57 -6.25 17.85
C LEU A 63 -20.64 -5.09 17.47
N LEU A 64 -19.37 -5.42 17.31
CA LEU A 64 -18.30 -4.45 17.02
C LEU A 64 -17.54 -4.85 15.76
N PRO A 65 -16.91 -3.89 15.05
CA PRO A 65 -15.96 -4.24 13.99
C PRO A 65 -14.86 -5.16 14.53
N LYS A 66 -14.46 -6.14 13.73
CA LYS A 66 -13.33 -7.00 14.11
C LYS A 66 -12.09 -6.17 14.42
N TYR A 67 -11.29 -6.69 15.32
CA TYR A 67 -10.04 -6.05 15.73
C TYR A 67 -9.19 -5.67 14.52
N LEU A 68 -8.57 -4.49 14.58
CA LEU A 68 -7.79 -3.84 13.51
C LEU A 68 -8.58 -3.47 12.25
N SER A 69 -9.92 -3.56 12.23
CA SER A 69 -10.72 -2.90 11.20
C SER A 69 -10.67 -1.39 11.37
N GLY A 70 -10.60 -0.64 10.28
CA GLY A 70 -10.67 0.81 10.33
C GLY A 70 -9.75 1.48 9.32
N PRO A 71 -9.56 2.80 9.47
CA PRO A 71 -8.79 3.60 8.53
C PRO A 71 -7.28 3.48 8.79
N TYR A 72 -6.54 3.30 7.71
CA TYR A 72 -5.07 3.30 7.68
C TYR A 72 -4.57 4.36 6.73
N MET A 73 -3.56 5.10 7.15
CA MET A 73 -2.73 5.90 6.27
C MET A 73 -1.57 5.04 5.76
N TYR A 74 -1.20 5.23 4.50
CA TYR A 74 -0.11 4.46 3.90
C TYR A 74 0.87 5.33 3.13
N GLU A 75 2.07 4.79 2.99
CA GLU A 75 3.10 5.27 2.10
C GLU A 75 3.74 4.06 1.43
N ILE A 76 3.80 4.07 0.08
CA ILE A 76 4.38 2.98 -0.70
C ILE A 76 5.76 3.39 -1.16
N GLU A 77 6.73 2.52 -0.92
CA GLU A 77 8.11 2.70 -1.32
C GLU A 77 8.66 1.37 -1.85
N ASN A 78 8.88 1.28 -3.16
CA ASN A 78 9.34 0.06 -3.83
C ASN A 78 8.45 -1.16 -3.52
N ASP A 79 9.00 -2.17 -2.85
CA ASP A 79 8.32 -3.42 -2.48
C ASP A 79 7.71 -3.39 -1.08
N SER A 80 7.51 -2.22 -0.52
CA SER A 80 7.01 -2.07 0.84
C SER A 80 5.92 -1.03 0.95
N ILE A 81 5.05 -1.23 1.92
CA ILE A 81 4.03 -0.28 2.35
C ILE A 81 4.21 -0.02 3.84
N SER A 82 4.32 1.24 4.18
CA SER A 82 4.30 1.70 5.57
C SER A 82 2.88 2.01 5.95
N LEU A 83 2.38 1.39 7.02
CA LEU A 83 1.01 1.54 7.48
C LEU A 83 0.97 2.16 8.88
N ARG A 84 0.10 3.12 9.02
CA ARG A 84 -0.24 3.73 10.30
C ARG A 84 -1.74 3.72 10.49
N TRP A 85 -2.21 3.18 11.62
CA TRP A 85 -3.62 3.25 11.94
C TRP A 85 -4.02 4.68 12.28
N SER A 86 -4.98 5.24 11.56
CA SER A 86 -5.36 6.65 11.67
C SER A 86 -5.99 7.01 13.02
N ALA A 87 -6.57 6.02 13.70
CA ALA A 87 -7.14 6.21 15.03
C ALA A 87 -6.09 6.13 16.16
N SER A 88 -4.82 5.88 15.85
CA SER A 88 -3.73 5.87 16.83
C SER A 88 -3.14 7.25 16.99
N SER A 89 -2.83 7.63 18.23
CA SER A 89 -2.03 8.81 18.53
C SER A 89 -0.53 8.62 18.22
N SER A 90 -0.12 7.39 17.92
CA SER A 90 1.26 7.07 17.58
C SER A 90 1.58 7.57 16.17
N SER A 91 2.74 8.21 16.02
CA SER A 91 3.30 8.57 14.71
C SER A 91 4.05 7.43 14.04
N TYR A 92 4.22 6.29 14.70
CA TYR A 92 4.95 5.16 14.15
C TYR A 92 4.14 4.46 13.07
N ALA A 93 4.79 4.26 11.91
CA ALA A 93 4.30 3.38 10.85
C ALA A 93 5.12 2.09 10.87
N ASN A 94 4.44 0.96 10.70
CA ASN A 94 5.09 -0.31 10.48
C ASN A 94 5.18 -0.59 8.98
N LYS A 95 6.30 -1.17 8.58
CA LYS A 95 6.58 -1.47 7.16
C LYS A 95 6.28 -2.94 6.86
N TYR A 96 5.55 -3.16 5.77
CA TYR A 96 5.13 -4.50 5.32
C TYR A 96 5.52 -4.70 3.85
N TYR A 97 5.61 -5.95 3.43
CA TYR A 97 5.75 -6.28 2.01
C TYR A 97 4.55 -5.76 1.22
N PHE A 98 4.80 -5.23 0.03
CA PHE A 98 3.77 -4.76 -0.88
C PHE A 98 4.14 -5.04 -2.33
N LYS A 99 3.19 -5.52 -3.10
CA LYS A 99 3.32 -5.65 -4.55
C LYS A 99 1.97 -5.42 -5.22
N LEU A 100 1.96 -4.56 -6.22
CA LEU A 100 0.82 -4.34 -7.11
C LEU A 100 1.06 -5.08 -8.42
N ASP A 101 0.13 -5.94 -8.79
CA ASP A 101 0.08 -6.63 -10.08
C ASP A 101 -1.07 -6.03 -10.91
N LEU A 102 -0.71 -5.13 -11.81
CA LEU A 102 -1.68 -4.43 -12.68
C LEU A 102 -2.33 -5.37 -13.70
N LYS A 103 -1.61 -6.39 -14.16
CA LYS A 103 -2.13 -7.33 -15.16
C LYS A 103 -3.29 -8.14 -14.60
N ASN A 104 -3.18 -8.59 -13.36
CA ASN A 104 -4.18 -9.40 -12.70
C ASN A 104 -5.08 -8.57 -11.77
N MET A 105 -4.83 -7.26 -11.67
CA MET A 105 -5.51 -6.36 -10.73
C MET A 105 -5.50 -6.91 -9.31
N GLN A 106 -4.29 -7.25 -8.83
CA GLN A 106 -4.08 -7.81 -7.51
C GLN A 106 -3.09 -6.99 -6.69
N ILE A 107 -3.34 -6.91 -5.41
CA ILE A 107 -2.42 -6.41 -4.39
C ILE A 107 -1.98 -7.59 -3.54
N LYS A 108 -0.67 -7.71 -3.35
CA LYS A 108 -0.08 -8.58 -2.32
C LYS A 108 0.46 -7.71 -1.22
N ILE A 109 0.05 -7.97 0.01
CA ILE A 109 0.47 -7.20 1.18
C ILE A 109 0.82 -8.16 2.33
N GLY A 110 1.89 -7.86 3.05
CA GLY A 110 2.22 -8.57 4.29
C GLY A 110 1.05 -8.48 5.27
N ASN A 111 0.79 -9.55 6.00
CA ASN A 111 -0.32 -9.59 6.93
C ASN A 111 -0.07 -8.69 8.14
N PHE A 112 -0.66 -7.50 8.12
CA PHE A 112 -0.47 -6.47 9.14
C PHE A 112 -1.48 -6.53 10.30
N TYR A 113 -2.49 -7.37 10.18
CA TYR A 113 -3.56 -7.50 11.20
C TYR A 113 -3.63 -8.88 11.87
N VAL A 114 -2.64 -9.71 11.64
CA VAL A 114 -2.48 -10.96 12.41
C VAL A 114 -1.37 -10.74 13.42
N ASP A 115 -1.62 -11.16 14.64
CA ASP A 115 -0.66 -11.06 15.74
C ASP A 115 0.74 -11.52 15.31
N SER A 116 1.73 -10.84 15.81
CA SER A 116 3.14 -10.81 15.47
C SER A 116 3.88 -12.13 15.30
N ILE A 117 3.22 -13.26 15.47
CA ILE A 117 3.81 -14.60 15.42
C ILE A 117 3.97 -15.11 13.98
N ASN A 118 3.24 -14.55 13.01
CA ASN A 118 3.26 -14.98 11.60
C ASN A 118 3.79 -13.89 10.67
N THR A 119 5.04 -13.53 10.83
CA THR A 119 5.71 -12.48 10.03
C THR A 119 5.92 -12.85 8.55
N GLY A 120 5.53 -14.03 8.11
CA GLY A 120 5.72 -14.51 6.74
C GLY A 120 4.44 -14.63 5.90
N LEU A 121 3.26 -14.34 6.45
CA LEU A 121 2.03 -14.43 5.69
C LEU A 121 1.86 -13.23 4.77
N ILE A 122 1.55 -13.51 3.52
CA ILE A 122 1.21 -12.51 2.50
C ILE A 122 -0.23 -12.72 2.11
N LEU A 123 -1.02 -11.66 2.23
CA LEU A 123 -2.40 -11.64 1.77
C LEU A 123 -2.48 -11.16 0.33
N THR A 124 -3.39 -11.73 -0.43
CA THR A 124 -3.68 -11.29 -1.79
C THR A 124 -5.11 -10.75 -1.86
N PHE A 125 -5.24 -9.55 -2.40
CA PHE A 125 -6.53 -8.90 -2.64
C PHE A 125 -6.71 -8.71 -4.14
N THR A 126 -7.91 -8.94 -4.63
CA THR A 126 -8.28 -8.70 -6.04
C THR A 126 -9.24 -7.53 -6.12
N LYS A 127 -9.02 -6.64 -7.08
CA LYS A 127 -9.90 -5.49 -7.33
C LYS A 127 -11.24 -5.97 -7.87
N VAL A 128 -12.31 -5.42 -7.31
CA VAL A 128 -13.68 -5.74 -7.76
C VAL A 128 -14.36 -4.56 -8.43
N HIS A 129 -14.01 -3.35 -8.03
CA HIS A 129 -14.49 -2.09 -8.65
C HIS A 129 -13.53 -0.94 -8.35
#